data_e3e25ed1e50a0b6c7aeb30f7dca90c51
#
_entry.id   e3e25ed1e50a0b6c7aeb30f7dca90c51
#
_cell.length_a   1.000
_cell.length_b   1.000
_cell.length_c   1.000
_cell.angle_alpha   90.00
_cell.angle_beta   90.00
_cell.angle_gamma   90.00
#
_symmetry.space_group_name_H-M   'P 1'
#
loop_
_entity.id
_entity.type
_entity.pdbx_description
1 polymer ?
#
loop_
_entity_poly.entity_id
_entity_poly.type
_entity_poly.pdbx_seq_one_letter_code
_entity_poly.pdbx_strand_id
1 'polypeptide(L)'
;MYNLAAHACKFLLKRRGKLYIRNKESLPTDTGFVIACSHKGWVDVVALGAAILPHQIHFMAKKELFNHILTSNVLKKLNAFPVDRNNPGPSSIKTPIKLAKEGHIVGIFPSGTRTEEDVPLKRGAVTIASMAKVPIVPAVYKGPANVKDLFSKDPIVISFGKPIYLAEGKLTKDRLADVSNHLTASIRALEETET
;
A
#
# COMPACT_ATOMS: atom_id res chain seq x y z
N MET A 1 -6.15 11.74 14.94
CA MET A 1 -5.51 12.56 13.88
C MET A 1 -5.57 11.90 12.51
N TYR A 2 -5.29 10.60 12.38
CA TYR A 2 -5.39 9.89 11.08
C TYR A 2 -6.72 10.15 10.36
N ASN A 3 -7.85 9.83 11.00
CA ASN A 3 -9.17 10.00 10.39
C ASN A 3 -9.44 11.45 9.95
N LEU A 4 -9.06 12.43 10.77
CA LEU A 4 -9.26 13.85 10.42
C LEU A 4 -8.44 14.23 9.19
N ALA A 5 -7.17 13.86 9.15
CA ALA A 5 -6.29 14.11 8.00
C ALA A 5 -6.80 13.40 6.73
N ALA A 6 -7.15 12.11 6.84
CA ALA A 6 -7.64 11.33 5.71
C ALA A 6 -8.98 11.85 5.18
N HIS A 7 -9.92 12.27 6.06
CA HIS A 7 -11.18 12.89 5.63
C HIS A 7 -10.98 14.26 4.99
N ALA A 8 -10.10 15.09 5.55
CA ALA A 8 -9.75 16.38 4.94
C ALA A 8 -9.14 16.19 3.55
N CYS A 9 -8.18 15.27 3.41
CA CYS A 9 -7.60 14.93 2.10
C CYS A 9 -8.67 14.41 1.14
N LYS A 10 -9.53 13.47 1.57
CA LYS A 10 -10.62 12.94 0.74
C LYS A 10 -11.58 14.03 0.30
N PHE A 11 -11.96 14.94 1.20
CA PHE A 11 -12.83 16.07 0.89
C PHE A 11 -12.20 17.00 -0.15
N LEU A 12 -10.94 17.38 0.05
CA LEU A 12 -10.21 18.24 -0.90
C LEU A 12 -10.07 17.60 -2.28
N LEU A 13 -9.71 16.32 -2.32
CA LEU A 13 -9.57 15.58 -3.58
C LEU A 13 -10.91 15.38 -4.29
N LYS A 14 -12.00 15.08 -3.55
CA LYS A 14 -13.35 14.95 -4.10
C LYS A 14 -13.95 16.28 -4.56
N ARG A 15 -13.79 17.36 -3.79
CA ARG A 15 -14.36 18.67 -4.13
C ARG A 15 -13.81 19.20 -5.46
N ARG A 16 -12.61 18.77 -5.83
CA ARG A 16 -12.03 19.08 -7.15
C ARG A 16 -12.45 18.09 -8.25
N GLY A 17 -13.34 17.15 -7.96
CA GLY A 17 -13.81 16.13 -8.91
C GLY A 17 -12.75 15.12 -9.32
N LYS A 18 -11.69 14.93 -8.51
CA LYS A 18 -10.47 14.26 -8.97
C LYS A 18 -10.24 12.86 -8.40
N LEU A 19 -10.88 12.48 -7.30
CA LEU A 19 -10.63 11.17 -6.67
C LEU A 19 -11.71 10.16 -7.07
N TYR A 20 -11.33 9.20 -7.87
CA TYR A 20 -12.12 8.03 -8.25
C TYR A 20 -11.58 6.80 -7.53
N ILE A 21 -12.48 6.03 -6.94
CA ILE A 21 -12.13 4.79 -6.21
C ILE A 21 -12.93 3.67 -6.88
N ARG A 22 -12.23 2.64 -7.37
CA ARG A 22 -12.82 1.51 -8.08
C ARG A 22 -12.64 0.21 -7.32
N ASN A 23 -13.63 -0.66 -7.38
CA ASN A 23 -13.66 -2.00 -6.81
C ASN A 23 -13.36 -2.05 -5.30
N LYS A 24 -13.73 -1.01 -4.57
CA LYS A 24 -13.52 -0.95 -3.12
C LYS A 24 -14.32 -2.03 -2.37
N GLU A 25 -15.44 -2.43 -2.92
CA GLU A 25 -16.32 -3.49 -2.42
C GLU A 25 -15.66 -4.88 -2.42
N SER A 26 -14.58 -5.06 -3.17
CA SER A 26 -13.81 -6.30 -3.20
C SER A 26 -12.86 -6.47 -2.01
N LEU A 27 -12.69 -5.44 -1.20
CA LEU A 27 -11.78 -5.49 -0.06
C LEU A 27 -12.26 -6.45 1.02
N PRO A 28 -11.35 -7.21 1.66
CA PRO A 28 -11.71 -8.04 2.81
C PRO A 28 -12.29 -7.21 3.96
N THR A 29 -13.35 -7.71 4.59
CA THR A 29 -14.03 -7.02 5.71
C THR A 29 -13.74 -7.63 7.07
N ASP A 30 -13.39 -8.92 7.10
CA ASP A 30 -13.40 -9.74 8.31
C ASP A 30 -11.98 -10.00 8.86
N THR A 31 -10.94 -9.53 8.16
CA THR A 31 -9.54 -9.77 8.54
C THR A 31 -8.65 -8.60 8.14
N GLY A 32 -7.48 -8.51 8.78
CA GLY A 32 -6.41 -7.66 8.26
C GLY A 32 -5.95 -8.13 6.88
N PHE A 33 -5.33 -7.26 6.12
CA PHE A 33 -4.78 -7.60 4.81
C PHE A 33 -3.62 -6.70 4.43
N VAL A 34 -2.84 -7.14 3.44
CA VAL A 34 -1.75 -6.36 2.86
C VAL A 34 -2.24 -5.74 1.56
N ILE A 35 -2.09 -4.43 1.39
CA ILE A 35 -2.27 -3.77 0.09
C ILE A 35 -0.91 -3.60 -0.56
N ALA A 36 -0.76 -4.14 -1.76
CA ALA A 36 0.40 -3.90 -2.63
C ALA A 36 -0.01 -2.93 -3.74
N CYS A 37 0.35 -1.65 -3.58
CA CYS A 37 -0.04 -0.58 -4.50
C CYS A 37 1.15 -0.10 -5.34
N SER A 38 0.91 0.19 -6.63
CA SER A 38 1.91 0.87 -7.47
C SER A 38 2.29 2.23 -6.88
N HIS A 39 3.56 2.64 -7.04
CA HIS A 39 4.12 3.83 -6.40
C HIS A 39 4.65 4.81 -7.44
N LYS A 40 4.20 6.05 -7.34
CA LYS A 40 4.68 7.17 -8.17
C LYS A 40 5.27 8.31 -7.35
N GLY A 41 4.82 8.49 -6.10
CA GLY A 41 5.29 9.57 -5.24
C GLY A 41 4.49 9.70 -3.94
N TRP A 42 4.46 10.89 -3.34
CA TRP A 42 3.78 11.12 -2.06
C TRP A 42 2.25 11.16 -2.17
N VAL A 43 1.74 11.53 -3.34
CA VAL A 43 0.29 11.72 -3.55
C VAL A 43 -0.45 10.39 -3.49
N ASP A 44 0.16 9.32 -3.97
CA ASP A 44 -0.45 7.98 -3.94
C ASP A 44 -0.65 7.44 -2.52
N VAL A 45 0.30 7.71 -1.62
CA VAL A 45 0.18 7.34 -0.19
C VAL A 45 -1.04 8.02 0.43
N VAL A 46 -1.19 9.33 0.18
CA VAL A 46 -2.31 10.12 0.70
C VAL A 46 -3.64 9.70 0.06
N ALA A 47 -3.64 9.49 -1.25
CA ALA A 47 -4.82 9.07 -2.01
C ALA A 47 -5.28 7.68 -1.57
N LEU A 48 -4.37 6.73 -1.37
CA LEU A 48 -4.69 5.40 -0.88
C LEU A 48 -5.27 5.46 0.54
N GLY A 49 -4.66 6.24 1.44
CA GLY A 49 -5.20 6.46 2.79
C GLY A 49 -6.61 7.07 2.79
N ALA A 50 -6.89 7.99 1.86
CA ALA A 50 -8.22 8.57 1.69
C ALA A 50 -9.23 7.59 1.05
N ALA A 51 -8.76 6.73 0.14
CA ALA A 51 -9.60 5.75 -0.55
C ALA A 51 -10.09 4.64 0.39
N ILE A 52 -9.24 4.21 1.33
CA ILE A 52 -9.54 3.09 2.24
C ILE A 52 -10.50 3.46 3.38
N LEU A 53 -10.77 4.75 3.62
CA LEU A 53 -11.70 5.17 4.68
C LEU A 53 -13.05 4.45 4.59
N PRO A 54 -13.66 4.00 5.72
CA PRO A 54 -13.36 4.39 7.09
C PRO A 54 -12.21 3.61 7.76
N HIS A 55 -11.66 2.59 7.10
CA HIS A 55 -10.55 1.83 7.63
C HIS A 55 -9.27 2.67 7.69
N GLN A 56 -8.35 2.26 8.55
CA GLN A 56 -7.04 2.88 8.68
C GLN A 56 -5.98 1.96 8.09
N ILE A 57 -5.03 2.53 7.37
CA ILE A 57 -3.91 1.81 6.78
C ILE A 57 -2.60 2.18 7.47
N HIS A 58 -1.74 1.20 7.71
CA HIS A 58 -0.41 1.37 8.27
C HIS A 58 0.61 1.31 7.16
N PHE A 59 1.38 2.38 6.97
CA PHE A 59 2.34 2.50 5.88
C PHE A 59 3.77 2.21 6.32
N MET A 60 4.50 1.45 5.50
CA MET A 60 5.93 1.29 5.64
C MET A 60 6.64 2.53 5.09
N ALA A 61 7.31 3.29 5.93
CA ALA A 61 8.02 4.50 5.54
C ALA A 61 9.53 4.39 5.83
N LYS A 62 10.35 5.08 5.03
CA LYS A 62 11.80 5.07 5.15
C LYS A 62 12.22 5.58 6.53
N LYS A 63 13.12 4.86 7.25
CA LYS A 63 13.52 5.18 8.63
C LYS A 63 14.05 6.61 8.78
N GLU A 64 14.74 7.13 7.76
CA GLU A 64 15.32 8.47 7.77
C GLU A 64 14.28 9.58 7.90
N LEU A 65 13.02 9.32 7.51
CA LEU A 65 11.91 10.26 7.68
C LEU A 65 11.52 10.45 9.16
N PHE A 66 11.97 9.54 10.02
CA PHE A 66 11.70 9.60 11.46
C PHE A 66 12.83 10.24 12.27
N ASN A 67 13.91 10.68 11.63
CA ASN A 67 15.05 11.29 12.30
C ASN A 67 14.73 12.65 12.92
N HIS A 68 13.76 13.39 12.40
CA HIS A 68 13.31 14.66 12.97
C HIS A 68 12.06 14.47 13.82
N ILE A 69 12.04 15.02 15.01
CA ILE A 69 10.95 14.86 15.99
C ILE A 69 9.58 15.25 15.39
N LEU A 70 9.52 16.37 14.67
CA LEU A 70 8.26 16.87 14.09
C LEU A 70 7.71 15.91 13.03
N THR A 71 8.55 15.49 12.06
CA THR A 71 8.14 14.56 11.00
C THR A 71 7.82 13.18 11.58
N SER A 72 8.61 12.70 12.53
CA SER A 72 8.37 11.43 13.22
C SER A 72 7.00 11.41 13.91
N ASN A 73 6.66 12.46 14.64
CA ASN A 73 5.38 12.54 15.34
C ASN A 73 4.19 12.59 14.36
N VAL A 74 4.33 13.33 13.26
CA VAL A 74 3.29 13.37 12.21
C VAL A 74 3.13 11.99 11.56
N LEU A 75 4.21 11.35 11.14
CA LEU A 75 4.19 10.04 10.49
C LEU A 75 3.58 8.96 11.40
N LYS A 76 3.97 8.92 12.67
CA LYS A 76 3.38 8.00 13.66
C LYS A 76 1.87 8.23 13.83
N LYS A 77 1.44 9.49 13.88
CA LYS A 77 0.00 9.84 13.97
C LYS A 77 -0.77 9.53 12.68
N LEU A 78 -0.07 9.32 11.57
CA LEU A 78 -0.61 8.84 10.29
C LEU A 78 -0.43 7.32 10.12
N ASN A 79 -0.16 6.59 11.20
CA ASN A 79 0.04 5.15 11.22
C ASN A 79 1.24 4.69 10.36
N ALA A 80 2.21 5.55 10.09
CA ALA A 80 3.43 5.14 9.42
C ALA A 80 4.43 4.57 10.43
N PHE A 81 5.13 3.51 10.04
CA PHE A 81 6.19 2.89 10.84
C PHE A 81 7.51 2.82 10.04
N PRO A 82 8.66 2.97 10.74
CA PRO A 82 9.97 3.04 10.09
C PRO A 82 10.43 1.68 9.57
N VAL A 83 11.02 1.67 8.38
CA VAL A 83 11.70 0.51 7.79
C VAL A 83 13.04 0.95 7.23
N ASP A 84 14.09 0.23 7.60
CA ASP A 84 15.39 0.34 6.95
C ASP A 84 15.36 -0.42 5.63
N ARG A 85 15.37 0.30 4.52
CA ARG A 85 15.33 -0.31 3.18
C ARG A 85 16.71 -0.79 2.73
N ASN A 86 17.77 -0.18 3.24
CA ASN A 86 19.14 -0.49 2.86
C ASN A 86 19.68 -1.71 3.62
N ASN A 87 19.25 -1.86 4.88
CA ASN A 87 19.60 -3.01 5.71
C ASN A 87 18.32 -3.48 6.45
N PRO A 88 17.42 -4.23 5.79
CA PRO A 88 16.16 -4.64 6.35
C PRO A 88 16.37 -5.60 7.51
N GLY A 89 16.30 -5.06 8.71
CA GLY A 89 16.36 -5.83 9.95
C GLY A 89 15.07 -6.61 10.23
N PRO A 90 15.06 -7.47 11.27
CA PRO A 90 13.89 -8.28 11.63
C PRO A 90 12.61 -7.46 11.87
N SER A 91 12.72 -6.23 12.35
CA SER A 91 11.59 -5.32 12.59
C SER A 91 10.85 -4.94 11.30
N SER A 92 11.57 -4.86 10.16
CA SER A 92 10.97 -4.55 8.86
C SER A 92 9.94 -5.58 8.41
N ILE A 93 10.01 -6.79 8.93
CA ILE A 93 9.08 -7.89 8.65
C ILE A 93 8.16 -8.16 9.84
N LYS A 94 8.68 -8.15 11.07
CA LYS A 94 7.89 -8.47 12.28
C LYS A 94 6.78 -7.46 12.55
N THR A 95 7.05 -6.16 12.37
CA THR A 95 6.05 -5.10 12.62
C THR A 95 4.83 -5.22 11.70
N PRO A 96 4.97 -5.28 10.36
CA PRO A 96 3.82 -5.42 9.50
C PRO A 96 3.08 -6.76 9.67
N ILE A 97 3.77 -7.85 9.97
CA ILE A 97 3.14 -9.14 10.29
C ILE A 97 2.26 -9.02 11.53
N LYS A 98 2.78 -8.40 12.59
CA LYS A 98 2.02 -8.20 13.83
C LYS A 98 0.76 -7.38 13.55
N LEU A 99 0.89 -6.24 12.88
CA LEU A 99 -0.24 -5.37 12.53
C LEU A 99 -1.29 -6.11 11.72
N ALA A 100 -0.89 -6.85 10.68
CA ALA A 100 -1.82 -7.60 9.84
C ALA A 100 -2.55 -8.71 10.62
N LYS A 101 -1.86 -9.41 11.54
CA LYS A 101 -2.47 -10.42 12.44
C LYS A 101 -3.48 -9.81 13.43
N GLU A 102 -3.26 -8.57 13.83
CA GLU A 102 -4.15 -7.82 14.73
C GLU A 102 -5.37 -7.23 13.99
N GLY A 103 -5.57 -7.57 12.71
CA GLY A 103 -6.70 -7.12 11.91
C GLY A 103 -6.48 -5.77 11.22
N HIS A 104 -5.26 -5.21 11.26
CA HIS A 104 -4.95 -3.96 10.61
C HIS A 104 -4.60 -4.13 9.13
N ILE A 105 -4.80 -3.07 8.36
CA ILE A 105 -4.41 -2.99 6.95
C ILE A 105 -2.98 -2.47 6.87
N VAL A 106 -2.13 -3.17 6.13
CA VAL A 106 -0.74 -2.77 5.89
C VAL A 106 -0.55 -2.39 4.43
N GLY A 107 -0.12 -1.15 4.19
CA GLY A 107 0.19 -0.64 2.86
C GLY A 107 1.67 -0.80 2.53
N ILE A 108 1.95 -1.48 1.44
CA ILE A 108 3.29 -1.67 0.89
C ILE A 108 3.28 -1.13 -0.54
N PHE A 109 4.26 -0.32 -0.84
CA PHE A 109 4.49 0.16 -2.20
C PHE A 109 5.70 -0.58 -2.78
N PRO A 110 5.49 -1.69 -3.50
CA PRO A 110 6.54 -2.26 -4.31
C PRO A 110 6.86 -1.22 -5.39
N SER A 111 8.10 -0.77 -5.50
CA SER A 111 8.47 0.38 -6.33
C SER A 111 7.89 0.29 -7.75
N GLY A 112 7.40 1.41 -8.25
CA GLY A 112 6.74 1.52 -9.53
C GLY A 112 7.67 1.71 -10.73
N THR A 113 8.98 1.57 -10.56
CA THR A 113 9.94 1.60 -11.65
C THR A 113 10.27 0.18 -12.11
N ARG A 114 10.33 0.00 -13.42
CA ARG A 114 10.50 -1.28 -14.14
C ARG A 114 11.89 -1.92 -13.98
N THR A 115 12.52 -1.80 -12.83
CA THR A 115 13.87 -2.29 -12.56
C THR A 115 13.84 -3.59 -11.76
N GLU A 116 14.89 -4.38 -11.88
CA GLU A 116 15.08 -5.64 -11.14
C GLU A 116 15.03 -5.46 -9.60
N GLU A 117 15.17 -4.23 -9.12
CA GLU A 117 15.05 -3.85 -7.70
C GLU A 117 13.64 -4.02 -7.12
N ASP A 118 12.60 -4.16 -7.96
CA ASP A 118 11.20 -4.32 -7.51
C ASP A 118 10.89 -5.73 -6.97
N VAL A 119 11.67 -6.71 -7.34
CA VAL A 119 11.48 -8.12 -6.95
C VAL A 119 11.54 -8.32 -5.43
N PRO A 120 12.50 -7.73 -4.68
CA PRO A 120 12.59 -7.91 -3.24
C PRO A 120 11.38 -7.37 -2.47
N LEU A 121 10.81 -6.22 -2.87
CA LEU A 121 9.68 -5.61 -2.19
C LEU A 121 8.37 -6.35 -2.45
N LYS A 122 8.16 -6.87 -3.65
CA LYS A 122 7.02 -7.75 -3.98
C LYS A 122 7.09 -9.05 -3.18
N ARG A 123 8.27 -9.67 -3.11
CA ARG A 123 8.52 -10.84 -2.25
C ARG A 123 8.29 -10.51 -0.76
N GLY A 124 8.68 -9.32 -0.32
CA GLY A 124 8.43 -8.82 1.03
C GLY A 124 6.93 -8.76 1.36
N ALA A 125 6.11 -8.21 0.46
CA ALA A 125 4.66 -8.15 0.63
C ALA A 125 4.03 -9.53 0.73
N VAL A 126 4.43 -10.47 -0.15
CA VAL A 126 3.97 -11.86 -0.13
C VAL A 126 4.41 -12.56 1.15
N THR A 127 5.66 -12.38 1.58
CA THR A 127 6.19 -12.96 2.83
C THR A 127 5.40 -12.46 4.04
N ILE A 128 5.15 -11.16 4.13
CA ILE A 128 4.40 -10.55 5.23
C ILE A 128 2.98 -11.12 5.29
N ALA A 129 2.28 -11.14 4.17
CA ALA A 129 0.92 -11.65 4.09
C ALA A 129 0.85 -13.15 4.43
N SER A 130 1.77 -13.95 3.90
CA SER A 130 1.85 -15.39 4.20
C SER A 130 2.11 -15.67 5.68
N MET A 131 3.07 -14.97 6.28
CA MET A 131 3.39 -15.14 7.71
C MET A 131 2.30 -14.60 8.63
N ALA A 132 1.55 -13.61 8.18
CA ALA A 132 0.39 -13.09 8.89
C ALA A 132 -0.88 -13.94 8.66
N LYS A 133 -0.90 -14.81 7.64
CA LYS A 133 -2.06 -15.59 7.19
C LYS A 133 -3.24 -14.69 6.76
N VAL A 134 -2.93 -13.63 6.04
CA VAL A 134 -3.91 -12.67 5.53
C VAL A 134 -3.81 -12.54 4.02
N PRO A 135 -4.87 -12.12 3.31
CA PRO A 135 -4.82 -11.92 1.87
C PRO A 135 -3.97 -10.71 1.47
N ILE A 136 -3.52 -10.71 0.20
CA ILE A 136 -2.92 -9.55 -0.46
C ILE A 136 -3.93 -8.97 -1.43
N VAL A 137 -4.10 -7.65 -1.37
CA VAL A 137 -4.93 -6.89 -2.32
C VAL A 137 -3.99 -6.13 -3.26
N PRO A 138 -3.95 -6.46 -4.55
CA PRO A 138 -3.28 -5.64 -5.54
C PRO A 138 -4.02 -4.32 -5.70
N ALA A 139 -3.29 -3.22 -5.84
CA ALA A 139 -3.87 -1.91 -6.07
C ALA A 139 -3.02 -1.09 -7.03
N VAL A 140 -3.66 -0.17 -7.73
CA VAL A 140 -3.01 0.74 -8.67
C VAL A 140 -3.40 2.17 -8.35
N TYR A 141 -2.41 3.03 -8.42
CA TYR A 141 -2.57 4.47 -8.40
C TYR A 141 -2.32 5.06 -9.79
N LYS A 142 -3.27 5.82 -10.31
CA LYS A 142 -3.10 6.68 -11.49
C LYS A 142 -3.36 8.12 -11.09
N GLY A 143 -2.41 9.00 -11.37
CA GLY A 143 -2.51 10.41 -11.02
C GLY A 143 -1.14 11.08 -10.93
N PRO A 144 -1.10 12.33 -10.42
CA PRO A 144 0.13 13.10 -10.27
C PRO A 144 1.08 12.50 -9.24
N ALA A 145 2.38 12.53 -9.53
CA ALA A 145 3.41 12.04 -8.61
C ALA A 145 3.68 13.03 -7.45
N ASN A 146 3.57 14.33 -7.72
CA ASN A 146 3.95 15.39 -6.80
C ASN A 146 2.75 16.26 -6.40
N VAL A 147 2.87 16.90 -5.23
CA VAL A 147 1.84 17.82 -4.72
C VAL A 147 1.63 19.02 -5.65
N LYS A 148 2.69 19.49 -6.33
CA LYS A 148 2.59 20.58 -7.31
C LYS A 148 1.66 20.23 -8.48
N ASP A 149 1.72 18.99 -8.91
CA ASP A 149 0.92 18.46 -10.03
C ASP A 149 -0.54 18.16 -9.61
N LEU A 150 -0.86 18.22 -8.31
CA LEU A 150 -2.25 18.16 -7.81
C LEU A 150 -3.13 19.28 -8.40
N PHE A 151 -2.51 20.37 -8.87
CA PHE A 151 -3.22 21.47 -9.54
C PHE A 151 -3.49 21.19 -11.02
N SER A 152 -2.91 20.14 -11.61
CA SER A 152 -3.22 19.69 -12.98
C SER A 152 -4.68 19.24 -13.07
N LYS A 153 -5.20 19.08 -14.30
CA LYS A 153 -6.58 18.59 -14.54
C LYS A 153 -6.70 17.06 -14.44
N ASP A 154 -5.59 16.35 -14.21
CA ASP A 154 -5.57 14.90 -14.24
C ASP A 154 -6.35 14.27 -13.08
N PRO A 155 -7.16 13.26 -13.34
CA PRO A 155 -7.88 12.55 -12.31
C PRO A 155 -6.92 11.72 -11.44
N ILE A 156 -7.29 11.54 -10.17
CA ILE A 156 -6.65 10.60 -9.27
C ILE A 156 -7.54 9.37 -9.21
N VAL A 157 -7.00 8.23 -9.59
CA VAL A 157 -7.71 6.95 -9.56
C VAL A 157 -6.98 6.00 -8.62
N ILE A 158 -7.72 5.37 -7.73
CA ILE A 158 -7.29 4.22 -6.94
C ILE A 158 -8.18 3.04 -7.34
N SER A 159 -7.56 2.00 -7.90
CA SER A 159 -8.25 0.78 -8.30
C SER A 159 -7.74 -0.39 -7.49
N PHE A 160 -8.66 -1.14 -6.87
CA PHE A 160 -8.34 -2.36 -6.13
C PHE A 160 -8.61 -3.58 -6.99
N GLY A 161 -7.71 -4.56 -6.93
CA GLY A 161 -7.91 -5.86 -7.55
C GLY A 161 -8.57 -6.86 -6.60
N LYS A 162 -8.85 -8.04 -7.13
CA LYS A 162 -9.37 -9.15 -6.31
C LYS A 162 -8.33 -9.56 -5.27
N PRO A 163 -8.74 -9.81 -4.02
CA PRO A 163 -7.84 -10.31 -2.99
C PRO A 163 -7.23 -11.66 -3.39
N ILE A 164 -5.92 -11.78 -3.21
CA ILE A 164 -5.16 -13.02 -3.42
C ILE A 164 -5.04 -13.71 -2.06
N TYR A 165 -5.77 -14.80 -1.89
CA TYR A 165 -5.71 -15.64 -0.70
C TYR A 165 -4.55 -16.62 -0.81
N LEU A 166 -3.73 -16.67 0.22
CA LEU A 166 -2.56 -17.54 0.25
C LEU A 166 -2.98 -18.89 0.82
N ALA A 167 -2.76 -19.96 0.07
CA ALA A 167 -3.08 -21.29 0.56
C ALA A 167 -2.24 -21.62 1.80
N GLU A 168 -2.80 -22.38 2.73
CA GLU A 168 -2.11 -22.82 3.94
C GLU A 168 -0.87 -23.67 3.64
N GLY A 169 0.09 -23.66 4.58
CA GLY A 169 1.31 -24.44 4.50
C GLY A 169 2.58 -23.58 4.46
N LYS A 170 3.72 -24.25 4.36
CA LYS A 170 5.04 -23.61 4.34
C LYS A 170 5.25 -22.81 3.07
N LEU A 171 5.71 -21.59 3.18
CA LEU A 171 6.09 -20.74 2.05
C LEU A 171 7.43 -21.24 1.49
N THR A 172 7.38 -22.06 0.44
CA THR A 172 8.56 -22.49 -0.31
C THR A 172 9.03 -21.36 -1.23
N LYS A 173 10.27 -21.47 -1.76
CA LYS A 173 10.80 -20.48 -2.72
C LYS A 173 9.95 -20.41 -3.99
N ASP A 174 9.54 -21.56 -4.52
CA ASP A 174 8.73 -21.65 -5.75
C ASP A 174 7.35 -21.01 -5.53
N ARG A 175 6.70 -21.34 -4.43
CA ARG A 175 5.41 -20.77 -4.07
C ARG A 175 5.47 -19.25 -3.85
N LEU A 176 6.55 -18.76 -3.24
CA LEU A 176 6.81 -17.33 -3.11
C LEU A 176 6.94 -16.65 -4.48
N ALA A 177 7.64 -17.30 -5.41
CA ALA A 177 7.80 -16.80 -6.78
C ALA A 177 6.46 -16.78 -7.52
N ASP A 178 5.67 -17.85 -7.46
CA ASP A 178 4.38 -17.97 -8.12
C ASP A 178 3.40 -16.88 -7.65
N VAL A 179 3.27 -16.70 -6.33
CA VAL A 179 2.40 -15.67 -5.77
C VAL A 179 2.90 -14.26 -6.13
N SER A 180 4.21 -14.05 -6.13
CA SER A 180 4.79 -12.76 -6.53
C SER A 180 4.54 -12.45 -8.01
N ASN A 181 4.60 -13.45 -8.88
CA ASN A 181 4.28 -13.33 -10.29
C ASN A 181 2.79 -13.06 -10.51
N HIS A 182 1.91 -13.77 -9.78
CA HIS A 182 0.46 -13.51 -9.80
C HIS A 182 0.13 -12.09 -9.34
N LEU A 183 0.72 -11.62 -8.24
CA LEU A 183 0.57 -10.25 -7.77
C LEU A 183 1.01 -9.23 -8.84
N THR A 184 2.14 -9.49 -9.49
CA THR A 184 2.66 -8.62 -10.56
C THR A 184 1.71 -8.58 -11.75
N ALA A 185 1.21 -9.72 -12.19
CA ALA A 185 0.25 -9.82 -13.29
C ALA A 185 -1.07 -9.08 -12.95
N SER A 186 -1.55 -9.23 -11.71
CA SER A 186 -2.76 -8.55 -11.23
C SER A 186 -2.61 -7.02 -11.21
N ILE A 187 -1.45 -6.51 -10.78
CA ILE A 187 -1.17 -5.06 -10.80
C ILE A 187 -1.11 -4.56 -12.24
N ARG A 188 -0.42 -5.26 -13.15
CA ARG A 188 -0.35 -4.88 -14.57
C ARG A 188 -1.71 -4.85 -15.25
N ALA A 189 -2.53 -5.88 -15.04
CA ALA A 189 -3.88 -5.93 -15.58
C ALA A 189 -4.74 -4.75 -15.11
N LEU A 190 -4.60 -4.32 -13.84
CA LEU A 190 -5.25 -3.13 -13.33
C LEU A 190 -4.71 -1.84 -13.98
N GLU A 191 -3.40 -1.74 -14.22
CA GLU A 191 -2.80 -0.59 -14.90
C GLU A 191 -3.33 -0.42 -16.33
N GLU A 192 -3.47 -1.53 -17.06
CA GLU A 192 -4.00 -1.56 -18.44
C GLU A 192 -5.48 -1.12 -18.50
N THR A 193 -6.29 -1.51 -17.51
CA THR A 193 -7.70 -1.10 -17.45
C THR A 193 -7.89 0.38 -17.13
N GLU A 194 -6.87 1.04 -16.59
CA GLU A 194 -6.90 2.45 -16.24
C GLU A 194 -6.26 3.35 -17.33
N THR A 195 -5.72 2.77 -18.41
CA THR A 195 -5.12 3.53 -19.52
C THR A 195 -6.19 4.09 -20.44
#